data_68f27765a4a405410f482e03beb18613
#
_entry.id   68f27765a4a405410f482e03beb18613
#
_cell.length_a   1.000
_cell.length_b   1.000
_cell.length_c   1.000
_cell.angle_alpha   90.00
_cell.angle_beta   90.00
_cell.angle_gamma   90.00
#
_symmetry.space_group_name_H-M   'P 1'
#
loop_
_entity.id
_entity.type
_entity.pdbx_description
1 polymer ?
#
loop_
_entity_poly.entity_id
_entity_poly.type
_entity_poly.pdbx_seq_one_letter_code
_entity_poly.pdbx_strand_id
1 'polypeptide(L)'
;MGEIRLFQICYEGDLTAEVSHVMRRLGGDANFDQSWQVFLPEGRHAAPLVRYLRSQLGSDARLLVACTQFTSTRDFLLVRHSLTPGADYSELHAALHRLGTVVELPFESTFVIQTDDRTDVRTLGAALGELCPDESLMVTGVSHDWAYCNSGQSRMFVADALEEAQFKAF
;
A
#
# COMPACT_ATOMS: atom_id res chain seq x y z
N MET A 1 11.13 13.05 -22.36
CA MET A 1 10.24 11.97 -21.93
C MET A 1 10.19 12.10 -20.42
N GLY A 2 9.01 12.41 -19.84
CA GLY A 2 8.88 12.56 -18.39
C GLY A 2 9.10 11.22 -17.69
N GLU A 3 9.57 11.25 -16.46
CA GLU A 3 9.73 10.08 -15.60
C GLU A 3 8.36 9.48 -15.30
N ILE A 4 8.27 8.16 -15.26
CA ILE A 4 7.04 7.43 -14.94
C ILE A 4 7.19 6.89 -13.50
N ARG A 5 6.16 7.09 -12.70
CA ARG A 5 6.08 6.58 -11.33
C ARG A 5 5.11 5.39 -11.27
N LEU A 6 5.49 4.36 -10.54
CA LEU A 6 4.64 3.21 -10.29
C LEU A 6 3.97 3.35 -8.92
N PHE A 7 2.65 3.24 -8.90
CA PHE A 7 1.87 3.21 -7.67
C PHE A 7 1.28 1.83 -7.43
N GLN A 8 1.42 1.36 -6.20
CA GLN A 8 0.72 0.21 -5.67
C GLN A 8 -0.56 0.69 -5.00
N ILE A 9 -1.69 0.12 -5.39
CA ILE A 9 -3.01 0.44 -4.86
C ILE A 9 -3.58 -0.82 -4.22
N CYS A 10 -3.80 -0.78 -2.91
CA CYS A 10 -4.43 -1.85 -2.16
C CYS A 10 -5.81 -1.39 -1.67
N TYR A 11 -6.77 -2.30 -1.68
CA TYR A 11 -8.11 -2.03 -1.15
C TYR A 11 -8.60 -3.22 -0.33
N GLU A 12 -9.57 -2.99 0.53
CA GLU A 12 -10.27 -4.04 1.27
C GLU A 12 -11.78 -3.82 1.20
N GLY A 13 -12.53 -4.92 1.15
CA GLY A 13 -13.98 -4.95 1.08
C GLY A 13 -14.52 -5.42 -0.27
N ASP A 14 -15.85 -5.40 -0.42
CA ASP A 14 -16.58 -5.95 -1.57
C ASP A 14 -16.67 -4.98 -2.77
N LEU A 15 -15.59 -4.25 -3.04
CA LEU A 15 -15.54 -3.24 -4.12
C LEU A 15 -14.83 -3.75 -5.39
N THR A 16 -14.67 -5.06 -5.54
CA THR A 16 -13.81 -5.65 -6.59
C THR A 16 -14.23 -5.24 -8.01
N ALA A 17 -15.53 -5.19 -8.30
CA ALA A 17 -16.02 -4.83 -9.63
C ALA A 17 -15.80 -3.34 -9.93
N GLU A 18 -16.13 -2.47 -8.98
CA GLU A 18 -15.98 -1.02 -9.08
C GLU A 18 -14.50 -0.62 -9.18
N VAL A 19 -13.66 -1.20 -8.31
CA VAL A 19 -12.22 -0.99 -8.33
C VAL A 19 -11.63 -1.44 -9.68
N SER A 20 -11.98 -2.63 -10.14
CA SER A 20 -11.50 -3.14 -11.43
C SER A 20 -11.88 -2.22 -12.59
N HIS A 21 -13.09 -1.66 -12.59
CA HIS A 21 -13.52 -0.71 -13.60
C HIS A 21 -12.68 0.58 -13.59
N VAL A 22 -12.50 1.17 -12.41
CA VAL A 22 -11.71 2.41 -12.26
C VAL A 22 -10.24 2.17 -12.59
N MET A 23 -9.64 1.06 -12.12
CA MET A 23 -8.24 0.74 -12.38
C MET A 23 -7.95 0.54 -13.86
N ARG A 24 -8.81 -0.18 -14.60
CA ARG A 24 -8.66 -0.34 -16.04
C ARG A 24 -8.70 0.99 -16.79
N ARG A 25 -9.52 1.93 -16.35
CA ARG A 25 -9.55 3.30 -16.93
C ARG A 25 -8.25 4.08 -16.68
N LEU A 26 -7.55 3.80 -15.59
CA LEU A 26 -6.24 4.37 -15.29
C LEU A 26 -5.09 3.62 -15.97
N GLY A 27 -5.37 2.55 -16.72
CA GLY A 27 -4.35 1.69 -17.31
C GLY A 27 -3.63 0.82 -16.29
N GLY A 28 -4.31 0.49 -15.19
CA GLY A 28 -3.75 -0.35 -14.14
C GLY A 28 -3.90 -1.84 -14.42
N ASP A 29 -2.98 -2.62 -13.86
CA ASP A 29 -2.95 -4.07 -13.89
C ASP A 29 -3.09 -4.65 -12.48
N ALA A 30 -3.94 -5.69 -12.34
CA ALA A 30 -4.04 -6.45 -11.11
C ALA A 30 -2.76 -7.30 -10.93
N ASN A 31 -2.11 -7.17 -9.79
CA ASN A 31 -0.85 -7.87 -9.52
C ASN A 31 -0.91 -8.79 -8.30
N PHE A 32 -1.89 -8.61 -7.45
CA PHE A 32 -2.09 -9.42 -6.25
C PHE A 32 -3.57 -9.34 -5.83
N ASP A 33 -4.00 -10.19 -4.88
CA ASP A 33 -5.37 -10.15 -4.35
C ASP A 33 -5.71 -8.77 -3.80
N GLN A 34 -6.82 -8.20 -4.28
CA GLN A 34 -7.29 -6.84 -3.95
C GLN A 34 -6.19 -5.77 -4.10
N SER A 35 -5.33 -5.92 -5.09
CA SER A 35 -4.20 -5.03 -5.32
C SER A 35 -3.95 -4.78 -6.80
N TRP A 36 -3.57 -3.55 -7.13
CA TRP A 36 -3.35 -3.07 -8.49
C TRP A 36 -2.07 -2.25 -8.58
N GLN A 37 -1.46 -2.29 -9.74
CA GLN A 37 -0.37 -1.41 -10.12
C GLN A 37 -0.81 -0.42 -11.20
N VAL A 38 -0.42 0.84 -11.05
CA VAL A 38 -0.72 1.90 -12.01
C VAL A 38 0.53 2.70 -12.30
N PHE A 39 0.85 2.86 -13.58
CA PHE A 39 1.94 3.73 -14.03
C PHE A 39 1.39 5.12 -14.34
N LEU A 40 1.88 6.13 -13.63
CA LEU A 40 1.45 7.51 -13.80
C LEU A 40 2.65 8.42 -14.12
N PRO A 41 2.41 9.53 -14.88
CA PRO A 41 3.45 10.51 -15.14
C PRO A 41 4.03 11.10 -13.86
N GLU A 42 5.28 11.54 -13.92
CA GLU A 42 5.93 12.34 -12.89
C GLU A 42 5.03 13.52 -12.44
N GLY A 43 5.14 13.90 -11.16
CA GLY A 43 4.31 14.92 -10.54
C GLY A 43 2.95 14.43 -10.04
N ARG A 44 2.62 13.14 -10.23
CA ARG A 44 1.49 12.51 -9.54
C ARG A 44 1.93 12.00 -8.18
N HIS A 45 1.03 12.12 -7.19
CA HIS A 45 1.28 11.76 -5.80
C HIS A 45 0.17 10.86 -5.26
N ALA A 46 0.48 10.09 -4.21
CA ALA A 46 -0.45 9.15 -3.61
C ALA A 46 -1.72 9.82 -3.06
N ALA A 47 -1.59 10.94 -2.36
CA ALA A 47 -2.72 11.62 -1.76
C ALA A 47 -3.78 12.12 -2.75
N PRO A 48 -3.44 12.83 -3.86
CA PRO A 48 -4.39 13.15 -4.91
C PRO A 48 -5.02 11.91 -5.55
N LEU A 49 -4.27 10.82 -5.69
CA LEU A 49 -4.78 9.58 -6.27
C LEU A 49 -5.79 8.90 -5.35
N VAL A 50 -5.55 8.86 -4.04
CA VAL A 50 -6.54 8.38 -3.05
C VAL A 50 -7.82 9.20 -3.12
N ARG A 51 -7.73 10.54 -3.19
CA ARG A 51 -8.93 11.40 -3.31
C ARG A 51 -9.72 11.10 -4.57
N TYR A 52 -9.02 10.97 -5.70
CA TYR A 52 -9.65 10.60 -6.96
C TYR A 52 -10.36 9.25 -6.86
N LEU A 53 -9.66 8.20 -6.40
CA LEU A 53 -10.23 6.86 -6.26
C LEU A 53 -11.44 6.86 -5.32
N ARG A 54 -11.33 7.54 -4.19
CA ARG A 54 -12.45 7.68 -3.25
C ARG A 54 -13.67 8.38 -3.86
N SER A 55 -13.46 9.38 -4.72
CA SER A 55 -14.54 10.05 -5.43
C SER A 55 -15.27 9.14 -6.42
N GLN A 56 -14.59 8.12 -6.94
CA GLN A 56 -15.15 7.14 -7.88
C GLN A 56 -15.78 5.93 -7.17
N LEU A 57 -15.25 5.53 -6.02
CA LEU A 57 -15.61 4.31 -5.30
C LEU A 57 -16.54 4.55 -4.11
N GLY A 58 -16.68 5.82 -3.69
CA GLY A 58 -17.54 6.19 -2.56
C GLY A 58 -16.80 6.34 -1.23
N SER A 59 -17.51 6.83 -0.22
CA SER A 59 -16.96 7.13 1.12
C SER A 59 -16.56 5.89 1.92
N ASP A 60 -17.09 4.73 1.57
CA ASP A 60 -16.88 3.48 2.29
C ASP A 60 -15.64 2.70 1.78
N ALA A 61 -14.99 3.22 0.74
CA ALA A 61 -13.77 2.64 0.22
C ALA A 61 -12.61 2.71 1.23
N ARG A 62 -11.99 1.56 1.46
CA ARG A 62 -10.75 1.41 2.24
C ARG A 62 -9.61 1.24 1.25
N LEU A 63 -8.77 2.26 1.13
CA LEU A 63 -7.74 2.36 0.10
C LEU A 63 -6.40 2.76 0.69
N LEU A 64 -5.35 2.08 0.29
CA LEU A 64 -3.96 2.50 0.43
C LEU A 64 -3.35 2.69 -0.95
N VAL A 65 -2.70 3.80 -1.17
CA VAL A 65 -1.90 4.10 -2.37
C VAL A 65 -0.48 4.41 -1.92
N ALA A 66 0.48 3.74 -2.51
CA ALA A 66 1.89 3.95 -2.22
C ALA A 66 2.71 4.00 -3.50
N CYS A 67 3.58 4.99 -3.64
CA CYS A 67 4.54 5.05 -4.74
C CYS A 67 5.65 4.04 -4.48
N THR A 68 5.83 3.09 -5.39
CA THR A 68 6.90 2.09 -5.29
C THR A 68 8.26 2.73 -5.55
N GLN A 69 9.26 2.25 -4.83
CA GLN A 69 10.62 2.73 -4.92
C GLN A 69 11.55 1.59 -5.34
N PHE A 70 12.25 1.82 -6.45
CA PHE A 70 13.22 0.85 -6.98
C PHE A 70 14.68 1.16 -6.58
N THR A 71 14.89 2.24 -5.81
CA THR A 71 16.23 2.67 -5.38
C THR A 71 16.66 1.97 -4.10
N SER A 72 17.97 1.97 -3.82
CA SER A 72 18.57 1.29 -2.67
C SER A 72 18.27 1.92 -1.30
N THR A 73 17.84 3.16 -1.25
CA THR A 73 17.39 3.82 -0.03
C THR A 73 15.91 3.54 0.18
N ARG A 74 15.60 2.59 1.04
CA ARG A 74 14.23 2.17 1.33
C ARG A 74 13.88 2.63 2.73
N ASP A 75 12.94 3.55 2.80
CA ASP A 75 12.46 4.02 4.08
C ASP A 75 11.31 3.17 4.60
N PHE A 76 10.53 2.57 3.67
CA PHE A 76 9.37 1.75 4.01
C PHE A 76 9.24 0.53 3.11
N LEU A 77 8.69 -0.55 3.69
CA LEU A 77 8.23 -1.73 2.97
C LEU A 77 6.72 -1.87 3.13
N LEU A 78 6.04 -2.07 2.02
CA LEU A 78 4.64 -2.46 1.98
C LEU A 78 4.57 -3.98 1.98
N VAL A 79 3.87 -4.55 2.95
CA VAL A 79 3.57 -5.98 3.05
C VAL A 79 2.08 -6.19 2.89
N ARG A 80 1.72 -7.11 2.02
CA ARG A 80 0.36 -7.57 1.87
C ARG A 80 0.32 -9.09 1.83
N HIS A 81 -0.65 -9.68 2.52
CA HIS A 81 -0.92 -11.11 2.47
C HIS A 81 -2.37 -11.39 2.02
N SER A 82 -2.62 -12.56 1.48
CA SER A 82 -3.97 -13.05 1.24
C SER A 82 -4.68 -13.30 2.59
N LEU A 83 -5.99 -13.10 2.61
CA LEU A 83 -6.81 -13.42 3.77
C LEU A 83 -7.47 -14.79 3.55
N THR A 84 -6.98 -15.80 4.29
CA THR A 84 -7.64 -17.12 4.35
C THR A 84 -8.63 -17.13 5.51
N PRO A 85 -9.93 -17.37 5.25
CA PRO A 85 -10.93 -17.38 6.30
C PRO A 85 -10.58 -18.37 7.42
N GLY A 86 -10.53 -17.88 8.65
CA GLY A 86 -10.22 -18.69 9.84
C GLY A 86 -8.75 -18.93 10.11
N ALA A 87 -7.84 -18.40 9.30
CA ALA A 87 -6.41 -18.44 9.57
C ALA A 87 -6.03 -17.51 10.73
N ASP A 88 -5.02 -17.91 11.50
CA ASP A 88 -4.45 -17.11 12.59
C ASP A 88 -3.18 -16.39 12.08
N TYR A 89 -3.22 -15.09 11.99
CA TYR A 89 -2.12 -14.24 11.54
C TYR A 89 -1.31 -13.62 12.71
N SER A 90 -1.53 -14.07 13.94
CA SER A 90 -0.86 -13.50 15.12
C SER A 90 0.67 -13.62 15.06
N GLU A 91 1.20 -14.72 14.55
CA GLU A 91 2.64 -14.92 14.36
C GLU A 91 3.20 -14.02 13.27
N LEU A 92 2.48 -13.84 12.17
CA LEU A 92 2.84 -12.90 11.10
C LEU A 92 2.92 -11.46 11.64
N HIS A 93 1.90 -11.02 12.35
CA HIS A 93 1.88 -9.68 12.95
C HIS A 93 3.01 -9.50 13.98
N ALA A 94 3.24 -10.49 14.84
CA ALA A 94 4.36 -10.44 15.78
C ALA A 94 5.73 -10.40 15.08
N ALA A 95 5.87 -11.09 13.96
CA ALA A 95 7.10 -11.05 13.16
C ALA A 95 7.32 -9.68 12.52
N LEU A 96 6.27 -9.06 11.97
CA LEU A 96 6.34 -7.71 11.41
C LEU A 96 6.83 -6.70 12.46
N HIS A 97 6.29 -6.73 13.67
CA HIS A 97 6.72 -5.86 14.77
C HIS A 97 8.15 -6.13 15.27
N ARG A 98 8.68 -7.35 15.08
CA ARG A 98 10.09 -7.64 15.39
C ARG A 98 11.06 -7.15 14.32
N LEU A 99 10.62 -7.10 13.07
CA LEU A 99 11.46 -6.75 11.91
C LEU A 99 11.51 -5.25 11.61
N GLY A 100 10.62 -4.47 12.19
CA GLY A 100 10.60 -3.02 11.99
C GLY A 100 9.49 -2.33 12.78
N THR A 101 9.38 -1.03 12.60
CA THR A 101 8.27 -0.24 13.14
C THR A 101 7.09 -0.34 12.19
N VAL A 102 6.03 -1.02 12.62
CA VAL A 102 4.80 -1.14 11.85
C VAL A 102 4.01 0.16 11.98
N VAL A 103 3.61 0.73 10.83
CA VAL A 103 2.65 1.82 10.79
C VAL A 103 1.25 1.24 10.95
N GLU A 104 0.56 1.63 11.99
CA GLU A 104 -0.82 1.20 12.25
C GLU A 104 -1.75 1.68 11.14
N LEU A 105 -2.20 0.75 10.32
CA LEU A 105 -3.17 0.98 9.27
C LEU A 105 -4.50 0.30 9.60
N PRO A 106 -5.63 0.85 9.14
CA PRO A 106 -6.94 0.24 9.35
C PRO A 106 -7.22 -0.90 8.35
N PHE A 107 -6.21 -1.69 8.03
CA PHE A 107 -6.27 -2.81 7.10
C PHE A 107 -5.94 -4.12 7.81
N GLU A 108 -6.60 -5.20 7.42
CA GLU A 108 -6.36 -6.53 8.01
C GLU A 108 -5.21 -7.27 7.33
N SER A 109 -5.00 -7.00 6.04
CA SER A 109 -4.06 -7.73 5.19
C SER A 109 -2.90 -6.89 4.65
N THR A 110 -2.83 -5.61 5.02
CA THR A 110 -1.86 -4.68 4.43
C THR A 110 -1.17 -3.88 5.52
N PHE A 111 0.16 -3.87 5.47
CA PHE A 111 1.01 -3.20 6.44
C PHE A 111 2.05 -2.33 5.74
N VAL A 112 2.37 -1.19 6.33
CA VAL A 112 3.55 -0.42 5.99
C VAL A 112 4.53 -0.52 7.16
N ILE A 113 5.77 -0.90 6.88
CA ILE A 113 6.79 -1.11 7.89
C ILE A 113 7.97 -0.20 7.58
N GLN A 114 8.40 0.55 8.57
CA GLN A 114 9.68 1.23 8.52
C GLN A 114 10.75 0.27 9.02
N THR A 115 11.72 -0.04 8.19
CA THR A 115 12.81 -0.97 8.50
C THR A 115 14.13 -0.23 8.59
N ASP A 116 15.12 -0.90 9.20
CA ASP A 116 16.50 -0.45 9.15
C ASP A 116 17.12 -0.73 7.75
N ASP A 117 18.31 -0.19 7.52
CA ASP A 117 19.03 -0.33 6.23
C ASP A 117 19.42 -1.79 5.90
N ARG A 118 19.25 -2.73 6.83
CA ARG A 118 19.61 -4.14 6.67
C ARG A 118 18.46 -5.00 6.20
N THR A 119 17.23 -4.55 6.39
CA THR A 119 16.03 -5.30 6.04
C THR A 119 15.53 -4.85 4.67
N ASP A 120 15.77 -5.67 3.67
CA ASP A 120 15.28 -5.43 2.31
C ASP A 120 14.06 -6.29 1.96
N VAL A 121 13.46 -6.04 0.79
CA VAL A 121 12.30 -6.76 0.27
C VAL A 121 12.52 -8.28 0.28
N ARG A 122 13.72 -8.73 -0.12
CA ARG A 122 14.04 -10.16 -0.19
C ARG A 122 14.14 -10.78 1.19
N THR A 123 14.87 -10.13 2.11
CA THR A 123 15.06 -10.59 3.47
C THR A 123 13.74 -10.67 4.22
N LEU A 124 12.91 -9.62 4.12
CA LEU A 124 11.60 -9.61 4.74
C LEU A 124 10.67 -10.67 4.10
N GLY A 125 10.64 -10.74 2.78
CA GLY A 125 9.80 -11.73 2.07
C GLY A 125 10.16 -13.17 2.41
N ALA A 126 11.45 -13.49 2.54
CA ALA A 126 11.91 -14.83 2.95
C ALA A 126 11.48 -15.15 4.39
N ALA A 127 11.71 -14.23 5.34
CA ALA A 127 11.36 -14.43 6.74
C ALA A 127 9.84 -14.63 6.95
N LEU A 128 9.02 -13.85 6.23
CA LEU A 128 7.56 -13.99 6.30
C LEU A 128 7.05 -15.25 5.58
N GLY A 129 7.66 -15.62 4.45
CA GLY A 129 7.32 -16.85 3.72
C GLY A 129 7.60 -18.13 4.51
N GLU A 130 8.61 -18.14 5.39
CA GLU A 130 8.87 -19.25 6.30
C GLU A 130 7.78 -19.39 7.39
N LEU A 131 7.21 -18.26 7.83
CA LEU A 131 6.16 -18.23 8.83
C LEU A 131 4.77 -18.59 8.30
N CYS A 132 4.52 -18.26 7.05
CA CYS A 132 3.22 -18.46 6.40
C CYS A 132 3.39 -19.14 5.03
N PRO A 133 3.84 -20.41 5.00
CA PRO A 133 4.20 -21.10 3.75
C PRO A 133 3.00 -21.33 2.80
N ASP A 134 1.79 -21.37 3.36
CA ASP A 134 0.56 -21.60 2.60
C ASP A 134 -0.13 -20.30 2.15
N GLU A 135 0.40 -19.15 2.54
CA GLU A 135 -0.18 -17.84 2.22
C GLU A 135 0.55 -17.16 1.06
N SER A 136 -0.21 -16.47 0.24
CA SER A 136 0.38 -15.59 -0.76
C SER A 136 0.82 -14.28 -0.09
N LEU A 137 2.07 -13.91 -0.32
CA LEU A 137 2.68 -12.71 0.24
C LEU A 137 3.21 -11.80 -0.87
N MET A 138 2.98 -10.51 -0.74
CA MET A 138 3.60 -9.48 -1.55
C MET A 138 4.39 -8.54 -0.65
N VAL A 139 5.66 -8.33 -0.95
CA VAL A 139 6.51 -7.34 -0.29
C VAL A 139 7.10 -6.42 -1.36
N THR A 140 6.95 -5.12 -1.19
CA THR A 140 7.51 -4.12 -2.11
C THR A 140 8.07 -2.92 -1.36
N GLY A 141 9.15 -2.34 -1.90
CA GLY A 141 9.68 -1.08 -1.39
C GLY A 141 8.76 0.08 -1.80
N VAL A 142 8.48 0.97 -0.87
CA VAL A 142 7.71 2.19 -1.13
C VAL A 142 8.46 3.42 -0.64
N SER A 143 8.23 4.54 -1.32
CA SER A 143 8.77 5.83 -0.91
C SER A 143 7.93 6.43 0.22
N HIS A 144 8.31 7.63 0.68
CA HIS A 144 7.48 8.41 1.62
C HIS A 144 6.15 8.88 1.00
N ASP A 145 5.96 8.74 -0.31
CA ASP A 145 4.74 9.14 -1.01
C ASP A 145 3.69 8.02 -0.94
N TRP A 146 3.02 7.90 0.18
CA TRP A 146 1.88 7.03 0.37
C TRP A 146 0.76 7.72 1.16
N ALA A 147 -0.47 7.30 0.92
CA ALA A 147 -1.65 7.81 1.59
C ALA A 147 -2.72 6.73 1.67
N TYR A 148 -3.60 6.83 2.65
CA TYR A 148 -4.73 5.94 2.78
C TYR A 148 -6.01 6.66 3.23
N CYS A 149 -7.14 6.05 2.94
CA CYS A 149 -8.42 6.40 3.53
C CYS A 149 -9.11 5.16 4.09
N ASN A 150 -9.90 5.35 5.14
CA ASN A 150 -10.71 4.31 5.76
C ASN A 150 -12.20 4.57 5.52
N SER A 151 -12.99 3.49 5.58
CA SER A 151 -14.46 3.54 5.51
C SER A 151 -15.03 4.52 6.53
N GLY A 152 -15.97 5.35 6.09
CA GLY A 152 -16.69 6.29 6.95
C GLY A 152 -15.89 7.45 7.53
N GLN A 153 -14.57 7.54 7.28
CA GLN A 153 -13.74 8.64 7.75
C GLN A 153 -13.65 9.76 6.72
N SER A 154 -13.86 10.99 7.15
CA SER A 154 -13.69 12.18 6.31
C SER A 154 -12.21 12.53 6.07
N ARG A 155 -11.31 12.03 6.91
CA ARG A 155 -9.88 12.33 6.86
C ARG A 155 -9.12 11.27 6.07
N MET A 156 -8.27 11.74 5.19
CA MET A 156 -7.25 10.96 4.53
C MET A 156 -5.95 11.10 5.32
N PHE A 157 -5.27 10.00 5.54
CA PHE A 157 -3.96 9.99 6.17
C PHE A 157 -2.88 9.98 5.09
N VAL A 158 -1.86 10.78 5.29
CA VAL A 158 -0.71 10.94 4.39
C VAL A 158 0.56 10.70 5.21
N ALA A 159 1.59 10.12 4.62
CA ALA A 159 2.88 9.98 5.28
C ALA A 159 3.43 11.36 5.70
N ASP A 160 3.88 11.47 6.94
CA ASP A 160 4.26 12.74 7.59
C ASP A 160 5.21 13.64 6.80
N ALA A 161 6.11 13.05 6.01
CA ALA A 161 7.09 13.79 5.22
C ALA A 161 6.47 14.69 4.12
N LEU A 162 5.18 14.49 3.79
CA LEU A 162 4.49 15.23 2.73
C LEU A 162 3.40 16.16 3.25
N GLU A 163 2.99 16.04 4.51
CA GLU A 163 1.94 16.90 5.06
C GLU A 163 2.30 18.39 4.99
N GLU A 164 3.52 18.76 5.36
CA GLU A 164 3.93 20.17 5.34
C GLU A 164 4.07 20.77 3.94
N ALA A 165 4.48 19.97 2.95
CA ALA A 165 4.69 20.45 1.58
C ALA A 165 3.41 20.52 0.75
N GLN A 166 2.45 19.62 0.97
CA GLN A 166 1.24 19.53 0.17
C GLN A 166 0.11 20.45 0.64
N PHE A 167 0.05 20.79 1.93
CA PHE A 167 -0.94 21.73 2.44
C PHE A 167 -0.57 23.21 2.16
N LYS A 168 0.68 23.50 1.81
CA LYS A 168 1.09 24.86 1.42
C LYS A 168 0.85 25.18 -0.07
N ALA A 169 0.42 24.21 -0.86
CA ALA A 169 0.24 24.35 -2.31
C ALA A 169 -1.24 24.44 -2.78
N PHE A 170 -2.20 24.58 -1.84
CA PHE A 170 -3.63 24.76 -2.14
C PHE A 170 -4.19 25.95 -1.36
#